data_393a4bb61d8e4cb51da63e27eef692f5
#
_entry.id   393a4bb61d8e4cb51da63e27eef692f5
#
_cell.length_a   1.000
_cell.length_b   1.000
_cell.length_c   1.000
_cell.angle_alpha   90.00
_cell.angle_beta   90.00
_cell.angle_gamma   90.00
#
_symmetry.space_group_name_H-M   'P 1'
#
loop_
_entity.id
_entity.type
_entity.pdbx_description
1 polymer ?
#
loop_
_entity_poly.entity_id
_entity_poly.type
_entity_poly.pdbx_seq_one_letter_code
_entity_poly.pdbx_strand_id
1 'polypeptide(L)'
;VLNTIPYTKSDSLPKRFLLKLIRIIVRVYVEIFRGTPMVLQAVFIYYGLPYFSNNALRFDNIWAAAILIVSINTGAYMAETVRGGIISVDPGQTEGAKAIGMTHVQTMVSVILPQAFRNIVPQIGNNFIINIKDTSVMFIISFTEFFAIHRTVVGSNYLYFPSAAIEMVGYLTMTLIASFLLRLLEKKLDGNDSYDLVQVDALTMSAGTYNYPGRGTPFDERNPEAQKSMLR
;
A
#
# COMPACT_ATOMS: atom_id res chain seq x y z
N VAL A 1 -10.19 -4.33 6.11
CA VAL A 1 -11.41 -5.14 6.22
C VAL A 1 -11.95 -5.14 7.66
N LEU A 2 -11.18 -5.54 8.69
CA LEU A 2 -11.66 -5.58 10.09
C LEU A 2 -12.14 -4.21 10.62
N ASN A 3 -11.52 -3.11 10.17
CA ASN A 3 -11.95 -1.76 10.54
C ASN A 3 -13.24 -1.30 9.84
N THR A 4 -13.61 -1.94 8.73
CA THR A 4 -14.82 -1.62 7.97
C THR A 4 -16.03 -2.44 8.41
N ILE A 5 -15.86 -3.49 9.24
CA ILE A 5 -16.99 -4.24 9.78
C ILE A 5 -17.75 -3.34 10.76
N PRO A 6 -18.99 -2.91 10.44
CA PRO A 6 -19.79 -2.13 11.37
C PRO A 6 -20.17 -3.00 12.55
N TYR A 7 -20.08 -2.46 13.76
CA TYR A 7 -20.77 -3.04 14.92
C TYR A 7 -21.87 -2.10 15.33
N THR A 8 -23.07 -2.66 15.46
CA THR A 8 -24.26 -1.90 15.90
C THR A 8 -24.44 -2.03 17.41
N LYS A 9 -25.24 -1.12 17.99
CA LYS A 9 -25.59 -1.20 19.42
C LYS A 9 -26.36 -2.51 19.75
N SER A 10 -26.95 -3.15 18.74
CA SER A 10 -27.68 -4.42 18.88
C SER A 10 -26.78 -5.68 18.89
N ASP A 11 -25.48 -5.56 18.58
CA ASP A 11 -24.55 -6.69 18.65
C ASP A 11 -24.30 -7.12 20.10
N SER A 12 -24.12 -8.42 20.31
CA SER A 12 -23.82 -8.98 21.65
C SER A 12 -22.54 -8.35 22.23
N LEU A 13 -22.53 -8.10 23.53
CA LEU A 13 -21.40 -7.53 24.26
C LEU A 13 -20.06 -8.23 23.99
N PRO A 14 -19.97 -9.60 24.01
CA PRO A 14 -18.71 -10.29 23.73
C PRO A 14 -18.21 -10.05 22.29
N LYS A 15 -19.09 -9.99 21.28
CA LYS A 15 -18.72 -9.69 19.90
C LYS A 15 -18.13 -8.28 19.77
N ARG A 16 -18.75 -7.29 20.40
CA ARG A 16 -18.27 -5.90 20.40
C ARG A 16 -16.90 -5.76 21.09
N PHE A 17 -16.73 -6.42 22.23
CA PHE A 17 -15.48 -6.44 22.98
C PHE A 17 -14.37 -7.10 22.15
N LEU A 18 -14.63 -8.26 21.55
CA LEU A 18 -13.68 -8.99 20.71
C LEU A 18 -13.24 -8.15 19.50
N LEU A 19 -14.17 -7.55 18.76
CA LEU A 19 -13.87 -6.70 17.62
C LEU A 19 -13.04 -5.47 18.02
N LYS A 20 -13.37 -4.85 19.16
CA LYS A 20 -12.61 -3.72 19.69
C LYS A 20 -11.18 -4.15 20.06
N LEU A 21 -11.02 -5.28 20.73
CA LEU A 21 -9.72 -5.82 21.11
C LEU A 21 -8.85 -6.11 19.85
N ILE A 22 -9.41 -6.82 18.86
CA ILE A 22 -8.70 -7.11 17.60
C ILE A 22 -8.27 -5.81 16.91
N ARG A 23 -9.13 -4.79 16.86
CA ARG A 23 -8.77 -3.50 16.26
C ARG A 23 -7.61 -2.80 16.98
N ILE A 24 -7.61 -2.88 18.31
CA ILE A 24 -6.52 -2.32 19.11
C ILE A 24 -5.22 -3.06 18.82
N ILE A 25 -5.23 -4.39 18.82
CA ILE A 25 -4.05 -5.23 18.55
C ILE A 25 -3.49 -4.93 17.14
N VAL A 26 -4.36 -4.91 16.12
CA VAL A 26 -3.94 -4.60 14.74
C VAL A 26 -3.38 -3.18 14.64
N ARG A 27 -3.99 -2.19 15.30
CA ARG A 27 -3.50 -0.83 15.32
C ARG A 27 -2.12 -0.74 15.96
N VAL A 28 -1.96 -1.33 17.15
CA VAL A 28 -0.66 -1.33 17.87
C VAL A 28 0.41 -2.02 17.03
N TYR A 29 0.09 -3.16 16.41
CA TYR A 29 0.99 -3.86 15.49
C TYR A 29 1.44 -2.94 14.34
N VAL A 30 0.50 -2.31 13.64
CA VAL A 30 0.80 -1.43 12.50
C VAL A 30 1.63 -0.22 12.95
N GLU A 31 1.27 0.43 14.05
CA GLU A 31 2.00 1.59 14.58
C GLU A 31 3.44 1.23 14.97
N ILE A 32 3.66 0.10 15.65
CA ILE A 32 5.00 -0.33 16.06
C ILE A 32 5.86 -0.64 14.82
N PHE A 33 5.39 -1.50 13.93
CA PHE A 33 6.22 -2.00 12.82
C PHE A 33 6.39 -0.99 11.68
N ARG A 34 5.52 0.01 11.55
CA ARG A 34 5.72 1.14 10.64
C ARG A 34 6.49 2.30 11.29
N GLY A 35 6.40 2.44 12.60
CA GLY A 35 7.03 3.52 13.36
C GLY A 35 8.47 3.26 13.77
N THR A 36 8.99 2.04 13.56
CA THR A 36 10.37 1.68 13.96
C THR A 36 11.18 1.19 12.74
N PRO A 37 12.50 1.45 12.71
CA PRO A 37 13.37 0.97 11.64
C PRO A 37 13.44 -0.57 11.59
N MET A 38 13.34 -1.16 10.39
CA MET A 38 13.39 -2.61 10.20
C MET A 38 14.71 -3.22 10.73
N VAL A 39 15.83 -2.49 10.67
CA VAL A 39 17.12 -2.94 11.23
C VAL A 39 17.02 -3.22 12.73
N LEU A 40 16.35 -2.35 13.49
CA LEU A 40 16.15 -2.55 14.93
C LEU A 40 15.17 -3.70 15.22
N GLN A 41 14.14 -3.84 14.40
CA GLN A 41 13.22 -4.98 14.47
C GLN A 41 13.97 -6.30 14.27
N ALA A 42 14.87 -6.36 13.27
CA ALA A 42 15.71 -7.53 13.00
C ALA A 42 16.59 -7.89 14.20
N VAL A 43 17.27 -6.91 14.78
CA VAL A 43 18.10 -7.11 15.98
C VAL A 43 17.24 -7.62 17.16
N PHE A 44 16.11 -6.97 17.40
CA PHE A 44 15.25 -7.31 18.54
C PHE A 44 14.61 -8.69 18.40
N ILE A 45 14.15 -9.05 17.19
CA ILE A 45 13.54 -10.35 16.94
C ILE A 45 14.59 -11.46 16.97
N TYR A 46 15.72 -11.28 16.29
CA TYR A 46 16.71 -12.35 16.14
C TYR A 46 17.58 -12.57 17.38
N TYR A 47 18.01 -11.50 18.04
CA TYR A 47 18.86 -11.58 19.23
C TYR A 47 18.08 -11.34 20.53
N GLY A 48 17.10 -10.42 20.51
CA GLY A 48 16.36 -10.04 21.71
C GLY A 48 15.39 -11.13 22.18
N LEU A 49 14.62 -11.75 21.29
CA LEU A 49 13.68 -12.82 21.70
C LEU A 49 14.40 -14.00 22.38
N PRO A 50 15.51 -14.56 21.85
CA PRO A 50 16.29 -15.57 22.56
C PRO A 50 16.80 -15.09 23.91
N TYR A 51 17.31 -13.87 23.99
CA TYR A 51 17.83 -13.29 25.23
C TYR A 51 16.76 -13.22 26.32
N PHE A 52 15.60 -12.67 26.03
CA PHE A 52 14.51 -12.52 27.02
C PHE A 52 13.79 -13.83 27.34
N SER A 53 13.84 -14.83 26.46
CA SER A 53 13.18 -16.11 26.64
C SER A 53 14.08 -17.22 27.16
N ASN A 54 15.32 -16.90 27.62
CA ASN A 54 16.32 -17.89 27.97
C ASN A 54 16.53 -18.94 26.86
N ASN A 55 16.65 -18.50 25.62
CA ASN A 55 16.78 -19.30 24.39
C ASN A 55 15.56 -20.17 24.01
N ALA A 56 14.42 -20.05 24.69
CA ALA A 56 13.22 -20.80 24.31
C ALA A 56 12.67 -20.40 22.92
N LEU A 57 12.87 -19.14 22.51
CA LEU A 57 12.44 -18.60 21.22
C LEU A 57 13.63 -18.34 20.28
N ARG A 58 14.54 -19.30 20.17
CA ARG A 58 15.70 -19.21 19.29
C ARG A 58 15.34 -19.67 17.88
N PHE A 59 15.92 -18.99 16.88
CA PHE A 59 15.83 -19.40 15.49
C PHE A 59 16.99 -20.33 15.14
N ASP A 60 16.70 -21.57 14.80
CA ASP A 60 17.70 -22.52 14.31
C ASP A 60 18.06 -22.30 12.84
N ASN A 61 17.17 -21.68 12.09
CA ASN A 61 17.34 -21.38 10.68
C ASN A 61 17.28 -19.87 10.44
N ILE A 62 18.38 -19.30 9.94
CA ILE A 62 18.49 -17.87 9.64
C ILE A 62 17.53 -17.44 8.52
N TRP A 63 17.22 -18.31 7.56
CA TRP A 63 16.24 -18.03 6.51
C TRP A 63 14.85 -17.85 7.08
N ALA A 64 14.46 -18.71 8.02
CA ALA A 64 13.17 -18.58 8.70
C ALA A 64 13.08 -17.27 9.48
N ALA A 65 14.15 -16.88 10.16
CA ALA A 65 14.22 -15.61 10.87
C ALA A 65 14.10 -14.41 9.91
N ALA A 66 14.88 -14.39 8.82
CA ALA A 66 14.87 -13.32 7.85
C ALA A 66 13.47 -13.17 7.18
N ILE A 67 12.89 -14.27 6.74
CA ILE A 67 11.54 -14.29 6.14
C ILE A 67 10.50 -13.78 7.15
N LEU A 68 10.55 -14.23 8.40
CA LEU A 68 9.63 -13.79 9.45
C LEU A 68 9.72 -12.26 9.67
N ILE A 69 10.94 -11.75 9.84
CA ILE A 69 11.19 -10.32 10.09
C ILE A 69 10.65 -9.46 8.95
N VAL A 70 11.02 -9.80 7.70
CA VAL A 70 10.54 -9.08 6.52
C VAL A 70 9.03 -9.19 6.38
N SER A 71 8.45 -10.37 6.63
CA SER A 71 7.00 -10.59 6.54
C SER A 71 6.22 -9.79 7.57
N ILE A 72 6.70 -9.72 8.81
CA ILE A 72 6.06 -8.92 9.86
C ILE A 72 6.12 -7.43 9.52
N ASN A 73 7.26 -6.93 9.08
CA ASN A 73 7.40 -5.54 8.68
C ASN A 73 6.51 -5.21 7.48
N THR A 74 6.64 -5.96 6.39
CA THR A 74 5.84 -5.78 5.16
C THR A 74 4.35 -5.93 5.43
N GLY A 75 3.95 -6.86 6.30
CA GLY A 75 2.56 -7.06 6.70
C GLY A 75 1.92 -5.82 7.32
N ALA A 76 2.68 -5.05 8.09
CA ALA A 76 2.19 -3.79 8.66
C ALA A 76 1.94 -2.73 7.58
N TYR A 77 2.85 -2.60 6.60
CA TYR A 77 2.64 -1.73 5.43
C TYR A 77 1.47 -2.20 4.57
N MET A 78 1.35 -3.51 4.32
CA MET A 78 0.23 -4.09 3.56
C MET A 78 -1.12 -3.86 4.24
N ALA A 79 -1.18 -3.95 5.55
CA ALA A 79 -2.41 -3.67 6.31
C ALA A 79 -2.89 -2.24 6.07
N GLU A 80 -1.97 -1.28 6.04
CA GLU A 80 -2.29 0.12 5.77
C GLU A 80 -2.61 0.38 4.30
N THR A 81 -1.89 -0.26 3.38
CA THR A 81 -2.17 -0.21 1.93
C THR A 81 -3.60 -0.68 1.64
N VAL A 82 -4.00 -1.83 2.21
CA VAL A 82 -5.37 -2.35 2.04
C VAL A 82 -6.40 -1.41 2.68
N ARG A 83 -6.12 -0.87 3.86
CA ARG A 83 -7.00 0.11 4.49
C ARG A 83 -7.17 1.36 3.62
N GLY A 84 -6.06 1.91 3.12
CA GLY A 84 -6.05 3.08 2.24
C GLY A 84 -6.82 2.84 0.95
N GLY A 85 -6.59 1.71 0.29
CA GLY A 85 -7.28 1.35 -0.94
C GLY A 85 -8.81 1.16 -0.78
N ILE A 86 -9.26 0.66 0.38
CA ILE A 86 -10.70 0.59 0.65
C ILE A 86 -11.29 2.00 0.88
N ILE A 87 -10.57 2.86 1.58
CA ILE A 87 -11.04 4.23 1.88
C ILE A 87 -10.99 5.13 0.64
N SER A 88 -10.11 4.85 -0.32
CA SER A 88 -10.00 5.64 -1.56
C SER A 88 -11.17 5.44 -2.52
N VAL A 89 -12.02 4.42 -2.31
CA VAL A 89 -13.23 4.25 -3.11
C VAL A 89 -14.24 5.33 -2.73
N ASP A 90 -14.84 5.96 -3.73
CA ASP A 90 -15.81 7.05 -3.54
C ASP A 90 -16.95 6.61 -2.59
N PRO A 91 -17.23 7.37 -1.52
CA PRO A 91 -18.34 7.10 -0.61
C PRO A 91 -19.70 6.98 -1.31
N GLY A 92 -19.90 7.70 -2.42
CA GLY A 92 -21.11 7.61 -3.25
C GLY A 92 -21.38 6.20 -3.77
N GLN A 93 -20.34 5.37 -3.98
CA GLN A 93 -20.51 3.96 -4.34
C GLN A 93 -21.19 3.16 -3.23
N THR A 94 -20.83 3.46 -1.97
CA THR A 94 -21.48 2.83 -0.81
C THR A 94 -22.91 3.32 -0.62
N GLU A 95 -23.16 4.60 -0.82
CA GLU A 95 -24.49 5.21 -0.71
C GLU A 95 -25.42 4.71 -1.81
N GLY A 96 -24.95 4.68 -3.06
CA GLY A 96 -25.71 4.15 -4.20
C GLY A 96 -26.08 2.66 -4.02
N ALA A 97 -25.13 1.85 -3.58
CA ALA A 97 -25.39 0.43 -3.30
C ALA A 97 -26.45 0.24 -2.20
N LYS A 98 -26.39 1.05 -1.14
CA LYS A 98 -27.40 1.02 -0.08
C LYS A 98 -28.77 1.52 -0.56
N ALA A 99 -28.82 2.52 -1.45
CA ALA A 99 -30.08 3.05 -1.98
C ALA A 99 -30.87 2.00 -2.76
N ILE A 100 -30.20 1.05 -3.43
CA ILE A 100 -30.83 -0.08 -4.12
C ILE A 100 -31.03 -1.31 -3.20
N GLY A 101 -30.87 -1.15 -1.88
CA GLY A 101 -31.16 -2.19 -0.88
C GLY A 101 -30.06 -3.22 -0.66
N MET A 102 -28.81 -3.00 -1.11
CA MET A 102 -27.70 -3.92 -0.85
C MET A 102 -27.34 -3.94 0.64
N THR A 103 -27.12 -5.13 1.17
CA THR A 103 -26.56 -5.30 2.50
C THR A 103 -25.10 -4.85 2.55
N HIS A 104 -24.57 -4.57 3.74
CA HIS A 104 -23.16 -4.17 3.89
C HIS A 104 -22.19 -5.19 3.26
N VAL A 105 -22.44 -6.48 3.41
CA VAL A 105 -21.57 -7.53 2.84
C VAL A 105 -21.65 -7.52 1.31
N GLN A 106 -22.85 -7.41 0.73
CA GLN A 106 -23.03 -7.31 -0.71
C GLN A 106 -22.33 -6.06 -1.26
N THR A 107 -22.52 -4.89 -0.62
CA THR A 107 -21.85 -3.65 -0.99
C THR A 107 -20.32 -3.83 -0.97
N MET A 108 -19.77 -4.40 0.11
CA MET A 108 -18.32 -4.60 0.21
C MET A 108 -17.78 -5.54 -0.86
N VAL A 109 -18.41 -6.71 -1.06
CA VAL A 109 -17.88 -7.76 -1.95
C VAL A 109 -18.09 -7.42 -3.42
N SER A 110 -19.26 -6.87 -3.78
CA SER A 110 -19.64 -6.66 -5.18
C SER A 110 -19.29 -5.27 -5.72
N VAL A 111 -19.15 -4.25 -4.86
CA VAL A 111 -18.93 -2.86 -5.29
C VAL A 111 -17.58 -2.32 -4.82
N ILE A 112 -17.29 -2.38 -3.51
CA ILE A 112 -16.13 -1.71 -2.93
C ILE A 112 -14.83 -2.50 -3.14
N LEU A 113 -14.81 -3.79 -2.80
CA LEU A 113 -13.58 -4.59 -2.89
C LEU A 113 -13.02 -4.72 -4.31
N PRO A 114 -13.81 -4.90 -5.38
CA PRO A 114 -13.28 -4.94 -6.74
C PRO A 114 -12.61 -3.63 -7.16
N GLN A 115 -13.16 -2.48 -6.77
CA GLN A 115 -12.59 -1.16 -7.04
C GLN A 115 -11.36 -0.92 -6.16
N ALA A 116 -11.45 -1.20 -4.85
CA ALA A 116 -10.32 -1.09 -3.93
C ALA A 116 -9.14 -1.95 -4.37
N PHE A 117 -9.37 -3.15 -4.89
CA PHE A 117 -8.31 -4.05 -5.36
C PHE A 117 -7.48 -3.42 -6.48
N ARG A 118 -8.12 -2.75 -7.44
CA ARG A 118 -7.41 -2.02 -8.51
C ARG A 118 -6.49 -0.93 -7.93
N ASN A 119 -6.93 -0.22 -6.89
CA ASN A 119 -6.14 0.81 -6.23
C ASN A 119 -5.01 0.23 -5.35
N ILE A 120 -5.20 -1.00 -4.83
CA ILE A 120 -4.25 -1.66 -3.93
C ILE A 120 -3.10 -2.31 -4.69
N VAL A 121 -3.34 -2.93 -5.85
CA VAL A 121 -2.35 -3.71 -6.60
C VAL A 121 -1.09 -2.90 -6.95
N PRO A 122 -1.17 -1.66 -7.47
CA PRO A 122 0.02 -0.84 -7.73
C PRO A 122 0.84 -0.59 -6.46
N GLN A 123 0.17 -0.34 -5.34
CA GLN A 123 0.84 -0.10 -4.06
C GLN A 123 1.53 -1.36 -3.51
N ILE A 124 0.92 -2.54 -3.68
CA ILE A 124 1.55 -3.83 -3.35
C ILE A 124 2.82 -4.01 -4.18
N GLY A 125 2.75 -3.77 -5.49
CA GLY A 125 3.89 -3.84 -6.38
C GLY A 125 5.01 -2.89 -5.98
N ASN A 126 4.68 -1.65 -5.62
CA ASN A 126 5.66 -0.68 -5.13
C ASN A 126 6.32 -1.13 -3.81
N ASN A 127 5.56 -1.67 -2.88
CA ASN A 127 6.12 -2.25 -1.65
C ASN A 127 7.07 -3.42 -1.95
N PHE A 128 6.75 -4.26 -2.95
CA PHE A 128 7.64 -5.33 -3.37
C PHE A 128 8.97 -4.78 -3.91
N ILE A 129 8.94 -3.73 -4.74
CA ILE A 129 10.16 -3.06 -5.24
C ILE A 129 10.99 -2.48 -4.09
N ILE A 130 10.33 -1.88 -3.10
CA ILE A 130 11.01 -1.37 -1.89
C ILE A 130 11.66 -2.52 -1.14
N ASN A 131 10.98 -3.64 -0.93
CA ASN A 131 11.52 -4.80 -0.23
C ASN A 131 12.75 -5.39 -0.89
N ILE A 132 12.91 -5.34 -2.23
CA ILE A 132 14.12 -5.81 -2.92
C ILE A 132 15.38 -5.18 -2.33
N LYS A 133 15.34 -3.87 -2.05
CA LYS A 133 16.48 -3.15 -1.46
C LYS A 133 16.50 -3.19 0.07
N ASP A 134 15.34 -3.23 0.71
CA ASP A 134 15.24 -3.20 2.18
C ASP A 134 15.67 -4.53 2.81
N THR A 135 15.64 -5.65 2.07
CA THR A 135 16.24 -6.92 2.53
C THR A 135 17.72 -6.80 2.81
N SER A 136 18.44 -5.80 2.25
CA SER A 136 19.85 -5.51 2.58
C SER A 136 20.07 -5.31 4.08
N VAL A 137 19.07 -4.87 4.83
CA VAL A 137 19.13 -4.71 6.28
C VAL A 137 19.38 -6.05 7.01
N MET A 138 19.06 -7.19 6.39
CA MET A 138 19.19 -8.50 7.01
C MET A 138 20.66 -8.90 7.24
N PHE A 139 21.65 -8.19 6.67
CA PHE A 139 23.05 -8.41 7.00
C PHE A 139 23.33 -8.30 8.50
N ILE A 140 22.52 -7.50 9.24
CA ILE A 140 22.71 -7.28 10.67
C ILE A 140 22.55 -8.56 11.50
N ILE A 141 21.77 -9.51 11.03
CA ILE A 141 21.60 -10.84 11.63
C ILE A 141 22.52 -11.88 10.99
N SER A 142 23.55 -11.45 10.24
CA SER A 142 24.48 -12.31 9.50
C SER A 142 23.82 -13.12 8.38
N PHE A 143 22.66 -12.65 7.85
CA PHE A 143 22.05 -13.24 6.68
C PHE A 143 22.85 -12.86 5.44
N THR A 144 23.30 -13.87 4.66
CA THR A 144 24.10 -13.66 3.45
C THR A 144 23.16 -13.30 2.30
N GLU A 145 23.11 -12.02 1.97
CA GLU A 145 22.38 -11.45 0.85
C GLU A 145 23.33 -10.53 0.05
N PHE A 146 22.85 -9.80 -0.95
CA PHE A 146 23.69 -9.07 -1.88
C PHE A 146 24.60 -8.02 -1.19
N PHE A 147 24.08 -7.27 -0.23
CA PHE A 147 24.85 -6.29 0.54
C PHE A 147 25.90 -6.95 1.47
N ALA A 148 25.58 -8.11 2.03
CA ALA A 148 26.55 -8.88 2.83
C ALA A 148 27.76 -9.31 2.00
N ILE A 149 27.57 -9.65 0.71
CA ILE A 149 28.65 -9.97 -0.22
C ILE A 149 29.56 -8.76 -0.44
N HIS A 150 28.99 -7.55 -0.66
CA HIS A 150 29.76 -6.31 -0.75
C HIS A 150 30.68 -6.15 0.47
N ARG A 151 30.16 -6.31 1.68
CA ARG A 151 30.97 -6.21 2.91
C ARG A 151 32.10 -7.23 2.96
N THR A 152 31.87 -8.44 2.49
CA THR A 152 32.89 -9.49 2.42
C THR A 152 34.01 -9.09 1.44
N VAL A 153 33.64 -8.58 0.25
CA VAL A 153 34.61 -8.09 -0.74
C VAL A 153 35.43 -6.92 -0.20
N VAL A 154 34.78 -5.97 0.47
CA VAL A 154 35.47 -4.85 1.12
C VAL A 154 36.44 -5.33 2.19
N GLY A 155 36.03 -6.29 3.00
CA GLY A 155 36.87 -6.86 4.07
C GLY A 155 38.11 -7.59 3.56
N SER A 156 38.04 -8.19 2.36
CA SER A 156 39.17 -8.95 1.79
C SER A 156 40.07 -8.10 0.89
N ASN A 157 39.54 -7.14 0.14
CA ASN A 157 40.28 -6.43 -0.91
C ASN A 157 40.41 -4.91 -0.67
N TYR A 158 39.76 -4.38 0.37
CA TYR A 158 39.72 -2.94 0.69
C TYR A 158 39.13 -2.06 -0.43
N LEU A 159 38.45 -2.66 -1.43
CA LEU A 159 37.86 -1.97 -2.56
C LEU A 159 36.44 -1.48 -2.23
N TYR A 160 36.31 -0.52 -1.32
CA TYR A 160 35.02 -0.03 -0.83
C TYR A 160 34.15 0.60 -1.94
N PHE A 161 34.67 1.65 -2.59
CA PHE A 161 33.89 2.40 -3.59
C PHE A 161 33.59 1.59 -4.85
N PRO A 162 34.55 0.85 -5.45
CA PRO A 162 34.22 0.03 -6.61
C PRO A 162 33.17 -1.03 -6.33
N SER A 163 33.28 -1.71 -5.18
CA SER A 163 32.32 -2.71 -4.75
C SER A 163 30.91 -2.10 -4.51
N ALA A 164 30.84 -0.95 -3.82
CA ALA A 164 29.59 -0.23 -3.60
C ALA A 164 28.94 0.22 -4.93
N ALA A 165 29.72 0.69 -5.90
CA ALA A 165 29.21 1.09 -7.21
C ALA A 165 28.58 -0.10 -7.96
N ILE A 166 29.25 -1.26 -7.95
CA ILE A 166 28.72 -2.49 -8.58
C ILE A 166 27.40 -2.90 -7.90
N GLU A 167 27.36 -2.84 -6.58
CA GLU A 167 26.17 -3.18 -5.81
C GLU A 167 25.00 -2.22 -6.09
N MET A 168 25.26 -0.90 -6.14
CA MET A 168 24.25 0.09 -6.51
C MET A 168 23.65 -0.20 -7.90
N VAL A 169 24.49 -0.53 -8.87
CA VAL A 169 24.04 -0.91 -10.22
C VAL A 169 23.24 -2.21 -10.18
N GLY A 170 23.63 -3.17 -9.36
CA GLY A 170 22.89 -4.42 -9.19
C GLY A 170 21.48 -4.20 -8.62
N TYR A 171 21.35 -3.45 -7.51
CA TYR A 171 20.05 -3.11 -6.94
C TYR A 171 19.20 -2.27 -7.90
N LEU A 172 19.81 -1.29 -8.59
CA LEU A 172 19.12 -0.50 -9.60
C LEU A 172 18.57 -1.38 -10.73
N THR A 173 19.36 -2.32 -11.21
CA THR A 173 18.94 -3.25 -12.27
C THR A 173 17.77 -4.11 -11.82
N MET A 174 17.86 -4.70 -10.61
CA MET A 174 16.76 -5.51 -10.05
C MET A 174 15.47 -4.69 -9.88
N THR A 175 15.58 -3.48 -9.35
CA THR A 175 14.40 -2.61 -9.15
C THR A 175 13.81 -2.10 -10.46
N LEU A 176 14.64 -1.80 -11.48
CA LEU A 176 14.16 -1.44 -12.83
C LEU A 176 13.42 -2.58 -13.50
N ILE A 177 13.94 -3.80 -13.43
CA ILE A 177 13.27 -4.99 -13.97
C ILE A 177 11.93 -5.20 -13.26
N ALA A 178 11.92 -5.16 -11.92
CA ALA A 178 10.70 -5.31 -11.14
C ALA A 178 9.67 -4.21 -11.46
N SER A 179 10.11 -2.96 -11.59
CA SER A 179 9.25 -1.82 -11.97
C SER A 179 8.68 -1.96 -13.38
N PHE A 180 9.46 -2.46 -14.32
CA PHE A 180 8.99 -2.72 -15.67
C PHE A 180 7.90 -3.81 -15.69
N LEU A 181 8.15 -4.93 -14.98
CA LEU A 181 7.16 -6.00 -14.86
C LEU A 181 5.87 -5.53 -14.16
N LEU A 182 6.01 -4.70 -13.12
CA LEU A 182 4.86 -4.13 -12.43
C LEU A 182 4.01 -3.27 -13.37
N ARG A 183 4.62 -2.36 -14.15
CA ARG A 183 3.90 -1.52 -15.13
C ARG A 183 3.17 -2.34 -16.19
N LEU A 184 3.75 -3.47 -16.63
CA LEU A 184 3.07 -4.38 -17.56
C LEU A 184 1.83 -5.02 -16.90
N LEU A 185 1.93 -5.37 -15.62
CA LEU A 185 0.84 -5.94 -14.85
C LEU A 185 -0.26 -4.90 -14.60
N GLU A 186 0.09 -3.69 -14.22
CA GLU A 186 -0.83 -2.55 -14.03
C GLU A 186 -1.60 -2.27 -15.32
N LYS A 187 -0.91 -2.13 -16.45
CA LYS A 187 -1.55 -1.92 -17.75
C LYS A 187 -2.57 -3.01 -18.11
N LYS A 188 -2.33 -4.25 -17.67
CA LYS A 188 -3.27 -5.35 -17.88
C LYS A 188 -4.49 -5.28 -16.95
N LEU A 189 -4.33 -4.70 -15.75
CA LEU A 189 -5.39 -4.59 -14.75
C LEU A 189 -6.29 -3.37 -14.97
N ASP A 190 -5.73 -2.27 -15.48
CA ASP A 190 -6.48 -1.02 -15.69
C ASP A 190 -7.54 -1.14 -16.81
N GLY A 191 -7.45 -2.19 -17.64
CA GLY A 191 -8.38 -2.37 -18.75
C GLY A 191 -8.23 -1.30 -19.83
N ASN A 192 -9.12 -1.29 -20.82
CA ASN A 192 -9.15 -0.26 -21.87
C ASN A 192 -9.51 1.10 -21.27
N ASP A 193 -8.70 2.13 -21.55
CA ASP A 193 -8.84 3.54 -21.14
C ASP A 193 -10.09 4.26 -21.67
N SER A 194 -11.26 3.61 -21.67
CA SER A 194 -12.49 4.21 -22.18
C SER A 194 -13.29 5.01 -21.15
N TYR A 195 -12.75 5.22 -19.96
CA TYR A 195 -13.27 6.21 -19.03
C TYR A 195 -12.27 7.36 -18.93
N ASP A 196 -12.44 8.37 -19.80
CA ASP A 196 -11.97 9.72 -19.50
C ASP A 196 -12.63 10.12 -18.18
N LEU A 197 -11.94 9.86 -17.07
CA LEU A 197 -12.23 10.55 -15.83
C LEU A 197 -11.94 12.01 -16.13
N VAL A 198 -13.00 12.78 -16.37
CA VAL A 198 -12.94 14.23 -16.43
C VAL A 198 -12.10 14.64 -15.22
N GLN A 199 -10.88 15.08 -15.44
CA GLN A 199 -10.10 15.74 -14.40
C GLN A 199 -10.89 17.01 -14.05
N VAL A 200 -11.70 16.88 -13.02
CA VAL A 200 -12.38 18.04 -12.45
C VAL A 200 -11.28 18.80 -11.73
N ASP A 201 -10.75 19.80 -12.38
CA ASP A 201 -9.80 20.72 -11.78
C ASP A 201 -10.38 21.22 -10.46
N ALA A 202 -9.64 21.09 -9.36
CA ALA A 202 -10.05 21.55 -8.03
C ALA A 202 -10.42 23.05 -8.05
N LEU A 203 -9.89 23.82 -9.02
CA LEU A 203 -10.22 25.22 -9.26
C LEU A 203 -11.61 25.42 -9.89
N THR A 204 -12.10 24.47 -10.70
CA THR A 204 -13.46 24.54 -11.27
C THR A 204 -14.53 24.12 -10.27
N MET A 205 -14.21 23.26 -9.30
CA MET A 205 -15.10 22.95 -8.18
C MET A 205 -15.40 24.16 -7.29
N SER A 206 -14.43 25.07 -7.10
CA SER A 206 -14.64 26.28 -6.31
C SER A 206 -15.52 27.33 -6.99
N ALA A 207 -15.66 27.24 -8.31
CA ALA A 207 -16.46 28.17 -9.11
C ALA A 207 -17.90 27.71 -9.38
N GLY A 208 -18.31 26.53 -8.90
CA GLY A 208 -19.68 26.04 -9.04
C GLY A 208 -20.09 25.65 -10.48
N THR A 209 -19.16 25.56 -11.41
CA THR A 209 -19.39 25.25 -12.82
C THR A 209 -19.03 23.80 -13.14
N TYR A 210 -20.03 22.93 -13.20
CA TYR A 210 -19.88 21.59 -13.76
C TYR A 210 -19.94 21.67 -15.28
N ASN A 211 -18.78 21.58 -15.96
CA ASN A 211 -18.74 21.35 -17.42
C ASN A 211 -18.94 19.87 -17.70
N TYR A 212 -20.19 19.48 -18.05
CA TYR A 212 -20.45 18.16 -18.61
C TYR A 212 -19.99 18.13 -20.08
N PRO A 213 -19.10 17.19 -20.48
CA PRO A 213 -18.81 17.01 -21.92
C PRO A 213 -20.09 16.64 -22.66
N GLY A 214 -20.51 17.48 -23.63
CA GLY A 214 -21.66 17.23 -24.49
C GLY A 214 -22.98 17.95 -24.13
N ARG A 215 -23.05 18.70 -23.05
CA ARG A 215 -24.09 19.68 -22.81
C ARG A 215 -23.45 21.03 -22.58
N GLY A 216 -23.39 21.87 -23.62
CA GLY A 216 -22.97 23.26 -23.46
C GLY A 216 -23.79 23.92 -22.36
N THR A 217 -23.14 24.34 -21.28
CA THR A 217 -23.80 25.19 -20.30
C THR A 217 -24.08 26.55 -20.92
N PRO A 218 -25.13 27.25 -20.54
CA PRO A 218 -25.46 28.59 -21.06
C PRO A 218 -24.30 29.60 -20.84
N PHE A 219 -23.28 29.25 -20.08
CA PHE A 219 -22.15 30.08 -19.71
C PHE A 219 -20.78 29.59 -20.22
N ASP A 220 -20.75 28.66 -21.19
CA ASP A 220 -19.50 28.26 -21.82
C ASP A 220 -18.97 29.41 -22.67
N GLU A 221 -17.92 30.10 -22.21
CA GLU A 221 -17.26 31.20 -22.93
C GLU A 221 -16.73 30.78 -24.33
N ARG A 222 -16.63 29.47 -24.58
CA ARG A 222 -16.23 28.91 -25.88
C ARG A 222 -17.41 28.67 -26.83
N ASN A 223 -18.66 28.89 -26.38
CA ASN A 223 -19.83 28.75 -27.21
C ASN A 223 -20.21 30.12 -27.87
N PRO A 224 -19.95 30.33 -29.15
CA PRO A 224 -20.20 31.60 -29.82
C PRO A 224 -21.68 31.99 -29.87
N GLU A 225 -22.61 31.05 -29.64
CA GLU A 225 -24.06 31.37 -29.61
C GLU A 225 -24.46 31.89 -28.22
N ALA A 226 -23.83 31.46 -27.15
CA ALA A 226 -24.09 31.99 -25.82
C ALA A 226 -23.62 33.45 -25.68
N GLN A 227 -22.51 33.82 -26.32
CA GLN A 227 -22.05 35.21 -26.36
C GLN A 227 -23.02 36.16 -27.13
N LYS A 228 -23.66 35.68 -28.21
CA LYS A 228 -24.61 36.49 -28.96
C LYS A 228 -25.92 36.75 -28.20
N SER A 229 -26.29 35.89 -27.24
CA SER A 229 -27.52 36.09 -26.45
C SER A 229 -27.34 37.09 -25.30
N MET A 230 -26.08 37.35 -24.86
CA MET A 230 -25.81 38.37 -23.82
C MET A 230 -25.70 39.80 -24.38
N LEU A 231 -25.59 39.96 -25.67
CA LEU A 231 -25.46 41.30 -26.34
C LEU A 231 -26.78 41.80 -26.94
N ARG A 232 -27.89 41.15 -26.64
CA ARG A 232 -29.27 41.62 -26.95
C ARG A 232 -30.05 41.86 -25.66
#